data_4ce802a197e5d3e6811743cac3c0f67c
#
_entry.id   4ce802a197e5d3e6811743cac3c0f67c
#
_cell.length_a   1.000
_cell.length_b   1.000
_cell.length_c   1.000
_cell.angle_alpha   90.00
_cell.angle_beta   90.00
_cell.angle_gamma   90.00
#
_symmetry.space_group_name_H-M   'P 1'
#
loop_
_entity.id
_entity.type
_entity.pdbx_description
1 polymer ?
#
loop_
_entity_poly.entity_id
_entity_poly.type
_entity_poly.pdbx_seq_one_letter_code
_entity_poly.pdbx_strand_id
1 'polypeptide(L)'
;MNEVDPPPIAIRVGRAHQPLRRAVYEEVQRRIVDGRLQQGERIFEDQLAHELEVSRNPVREALQALESEGFVELEPRRGARVAVISTDRANDLFELREALEGMVARLAAQRRSDHQLHELQRVAALGAATAGTGDVASLPALNTEFHRLLCKAANNAMLADSVERLSQLIQWVYTKRVTQRGTKSWTEHQQIVDAIAEGDANRAFAEACAHISNARLAYLHDQLGAR
;
A
#
# COMPACT_ATOMS: atom_id res chain seq x y z
N MET A 1 -58.75 -21.76 5.32
CA MET A 1 -57.95 -20.77 6.07
C MET A 1 -56.59 -20.74 5.35
N ASN A 2 -56.38 -19.73 4.51
CA ASN A 2 -55.08 -19.55 3.82
C ASN A 2 -54.18 -18.75 4.75
N GLU A 3 -53.16 -19.36 5.28
CA GLU A 3 -52.04 -18.66 5.92
C GLU A 3 -51.30 -17.87 4.84
N VAL A 4 -51.36 -16.55 4.92
CA VAL A 4 -50.58 -15.63 4.09
C VAL A 4 -49.23 -15.48 4.78
N ASP A 5 -48.18 -16.02 4.15
CA ASP A 5 -46.81 -15.80 4.60
C ASP A 5 -46.51 -14.29 4.73
N PRO A 6 -45.87 -13.82 5.80
CA PRO A 6 -45.49 -12.44 5.92
C PRO A 6 -44.44 -12.08 4.86
N PRO A 7 -44.51 -10.84 4.30
CA PRO A 7 -43.55 -10.44 3.27
C PRO A 7 -42.12 -10.43 3.82
N PRO A 8 -41.12 -10.77 2.98
CA PRO A 8 -39.74 -10.76 3.40
C PRO A 8 -39.31 -9.37 3.91
N ILE A 9 -38.68 -9.33 5.09
CA ILE A 9 -38.15 -8.11 5.69
C ILE A 9 -37.08 -7.55 4.75
N ALA A 10 -37.39 -6.47 4.05
CA ALA A 10 -36.42 -5.76 3.23
C ALA A 10 -35.39 -5.09 4.14
N ILE A 11 -34.21 -5.71 4.28
CA ILE A 11 -33.06 -5.12 4.96
C ILE A 11 -32.61 -3.89 4.15
N ARG A 12 -33.03 -2.70 4.56
CA ARG A 12 -32.49 -1.45 4.01
C ARG A 12 -31.13 -1.21 4.63
N VAL A 13 -30.08 -1.71 4.01
CA VAL A 13 -28.70 -1.33 4.34
C VAL A 13 -28.52 0.13 3.92
N GLY A 14 -28.41 1.04 4.90
CA GLY A 14 -28.34 2.47 4.67
C GLY A 14 -27.11 2.85 3.84
N ARG A 15 -27.33 3.20 2.58
CA ARG A 15 -26.28 3.63 1.63
C ARG A 15 -25.62 4.97 1.99
N ALA A 16 -26.16 5.72 2.95
CA ALA A 16 -25.69 7.07 3.28
C ALA A 16 -24.44 7.13 4.16
N HIS A 17 -24.08 6.07 4.89
CA HIS A 17 -22.93 6.06 5.80
C HIS A 17 -21.60 5.64 5.17
N GLN A 18 -21.61 4.84 4.11
CA GLN A 18 -20.38 4.34 3.47
C GLN A 18 -19.48 5.45 2.89
N PRO A 19 -19.97 6.47 2.17
CA PRO A 19 -19.11 7.52 1.64
C PRO A 19 -18.40 8.31 2.73
N LEU A 20 -19.08 8.60 3.85
CA LEU A 20 -18.53 9.39 4.94
C LEU A 20 -17.48 8.61 5.74
N ARG A 21 -17.74 7.33 6.06
CA ARG A 21 -16.75 6.44 6.67
C ARG A 21 -15.48 6.35 5.84
N ARG A 22 -15.64 6.19 4.52
CA ARG A 22 -14.52 6.10 3.58
C ARG A 22 -13.71 7.39 3.55
N ALA A 23 -14.36 8.55 3.49
CA ALA A 23 -13.68 9.84 3.49
C ALA A 23 -12.88 10.07 4.79
N VAL A 24 -13.44 9.70 5.95
CA VAL A 24 -12.74 9.76 7.24
C VAL A 24 -11.54 8.80 7.25
N TYR A 25 -11.74 7.57 6.79
CA TYR A 25 -10.66 6.57 6.68
C TYR A 25 -9.49 7.10 5.83
N GLU A 26 -9.78 7.59 4.60
CA GLU A 26 -8.78 8.09 3.67
C GLU A 26 -8.03 9.32 4.24
N GLU A 27 -8.72 10.22 4.93
CA GLU A 27 -8.12 11.38 5.57
C GLU A 27 -7.20 11.00 6.73
N VAL A 28 -7.63 10.09 7.62
CA VAL A 28 -6.80 9.66 8.75
C VAL A 28 -5.57 8.88 8.25
N GLN A 29 -5.77 7.95 7.30
CA GLN A 29 -4.67 7.20 6.68
C GLN A 29 -3.65 8.16 6.05
N ARG A 30 -4.12 9.16 5.29
CA ARG A 30 -3.26 10.17 4.68
C ARG A 30 -2.47 10.95 5.74
N ARG A 31 -3.11 11.38 6.85
CA ARG A 31 -2.42 12.07 7.96
C ARG A 31 -1.32 11.21 8.58
N ILE A 32 -1.53 9.91 8.69
CA ILE A 32 -0.54 8.96 9.21
C ILE A 32 0.62 8.80 8.21
N VAL A 33 0.32 8.54 6.94
CA VAL A 33 1.33 8.34 5.88
C VAL A 33 2.17 9.59 5.67
N ASP A 34 1.56 10.78 5.68
CA ASP A 34 2.25 12.07 5.55
C ASP A 34 3.00 12.49 6.82
N GLY A 35 2.86 11.74 7.94
CA GLY A 35 3.50 12.02 9.21
C GLY A 35 2.91 13.21 9.98
N ARG A 36 1.70 13.66 9.63
CA ARG A 36 0.93 14.64 10.41
C ARG A 36 0.35 14.05 11.69
N LEU A 37 0.07 12.73 11.68
CA LEU A 37 -0.14 11.91 12.86
C LEU A 37 1.07 11.00 13.00
N GLN A 38 1.81 11.15 14.10
CA GLN A 38 3.07 10.43 14.29
C GLN A 38 2.87 9.07 14.94
N GLN A 39 3.79 8.14 14.74
CA GLN A 39 3.76 6.84 15.40
C GLN A 39 3.68 7.00 16.92
N GLY A 40 2.78 6.25 17.55
CA GLY A 40 2.49 6.34 18.98
C GLY A 40 1.61 7.51 19.40
N GLU A 41 1.25 8.41 18.49
CA GLU A 41 0.36 9.55 18.79
C GLU A 41 -1.07 9.09 19.06
N ARG A 42 -1.72 9.71 20.03
CA ARG A 42 -3.12 9.43 20.37
C ARG A 42 -4.08 10.12 19.41
N ILE A 43 -5.12 9.37 19.02
CA ILE A 43 -6.24 9.87 18.23
C ILE A 43 -7.47 9.85 19.12
N PHE A 44 -8.03 11.03 19.38
CA PHE A 44 -9.25 11.18 20.16
C PHE A 44 -10.44 11.24 19.21
N GLU A 45 -11.38 10.28 19.34
CA GLU A 45 -12.56 10.17 18.46
C GLU A 45 -13.36 11.48 18.42
N ASP A 46 -13.52 12.16 19.57
CA ASP A 46 -14.32 13.37 19.70
C ASP A 46 -13.66 14.58 19.02
N GLN A 47 -12.36 14.72 19.18
CA GLN A 47 -11.60 15.77 18.53
C GLN A 47 -11.61 15.57 17.01
N LEU A 48 -11.35 14.34 16.55
CA LEU A 48 -11.34 14.02 15.13
C LEU A 48 -12.73 14.21 14.48
N ALA A 49 -13.81 13.84 15.20
CA ALA A 49 -15.17 14.05 14.73
C ALA A 49 -15.49 15.54 14.59
N HIS A 50 -15.06 16.37 15.55
CA HIS A 50 -15.22 17.81 15.49
C HIS A 50 -14.40 18.45 14.36
N GLU A 51 -13.12 18.05 14.20
CA GLU A 51 -12.25 18.57 13.12
C GLU A 51 -12.76 18.24 11.70
N LEU A 52 -13.35 17.05 11.54
CA LEU A 52 -13.85 16.60 10.24
C LEU A 52 -15.35 16.93 10.03
N GLU A 53 -15.97 17.63 10.98
CA GLU A 53 -17.40 18.00 10.94
C GLU A 53 -18.34 16.79 10.73
N VAL A 54 -18.04 15.68 11.40
CA VAL A 54 -18.80 14.43 11.31
C VAL A 54 -19.24 13.95 12.70
N SER A 55 -20.19 13.02 12.77
CA SER A 55 -20.52 12.33 14.02
C SER A 55 -19.41 11.33 14.42
N ARG A 56 -19.42 10.86 15.68
CA ARG A 56 -18.43 9.88 16.19
C ARG A 56 -18.48 8.52 15.48
N ASN A 57 -19.65 8.14 14.97
CA ASN A 57 -19.85 6.80 14.40
C ASN A 57 -18.96 6.51 13.17
N PRO A 58 -18.94 7.35 12.11
CA PRO A 58 -18.04 7.15 10.97
C PRO A 58 -16.56 7.22 11.36
N VAL A 59 -16.19 7.99 12.41
CA VAL A 59 -14.82 8.02 12.92
C VAL A 59 -14.44 6.69 13.54
N ARG A 60 -15.29 6.13 14.40
CA ARG A 60 -15.05 4.82 15.04
C ARG A 60 -14.94 3.70 14.01
N GLU A 61 -15.84 3.68 13.02
CA GLU A 61 -15.81 2.69 11.93
C GLU A 61 -14.55 2.82 11.07
N ALA A 62 -14.09 4.04 10.81
CA ALA A 62 -12.85 4.29 10.09
C ALA A 62 -11.62 3.84 10.87
N LEU A 63 -11.57 4.12 12.19
CA LEU A 63 -10.48 3.66 13.06
C LEU A 63 -10.45 2.14 13.19
N GLN A 64 -11.60 1.44 13.24
CA GLN A 64 -11.65 -0.01 13.21
C GLN A 64 -11.10 -0.59 11.90
N ALA A 65 -11.40 0.04 10.76
CA ALA A 65 -10.83 -0.36 9.48
C ALA A 65 -9.31 -0.16 9.46
N LEU A 66 -8.82 1.00 9.94
CA LEU A 66 -7.40 1.29 10.05
C LEU A 66 -6.67 0.35 11.02
N GLU A 67 -7.33 -0.10 12.09
CA GLU A 67 -6.78 -1.13 13.00
C GLU A 67 -6.61 -2.47 12.29
N SER A 68 -7.60 -2.92 11.53
CA SER A 68 -7.52 -4.18 10.78
C SER A 68 -6.40 -4.19 9.74
N GLU A 69 -5.99 -3.02 9.27
CA GLU A 69 -4.88 -2.83 8.34
C GLU A 69 -3.55 -2.50 9.04
N GLY A 70 -3.58 -2.28 10.35
CA GLY A 70 -2.38 -2.08 11.15
C GLY A 70 -1.83 -0.66 11.22
N PHE A 71 -2.62 0.35 10.84
CA PHE A 71 -2.25 1.77 10.96
C PHE A 71 -2.46 2.33 12.36
N VAL A 72 -3.44 1.81 13.08
CA VAL A 72 -3.76 2.23 14.45
C VAL A 72 -3.95 1.02 15.36
N GLU A 73 -3.91 1.27 16.64
CA GLU A 73 -4.25 0.34 17.73
C GLU A 73 -5.40 0.94 18.52
N LEU A 74 -6.52 0.19 18.69
CA LEU A 74 -7.65 0.64 19.49
C LEU A 74 -7.37 0.36 20.97
N GLU A 75 -7.47 1.40 21.79
CA GLU A 75 -7.35 1.29 23.25
C GLU A 75 -8.77 1.30 23.88
N PRO A 76 -9.23 0.22 24.53
CA PRO A 76 -10.56 0.19 25.15
C PRO A 76 -10.78 1.40 26.07
N ARG A 77 -11.84 2.17 25.83
CA ARG A 77 -12.23 3.39 26.56
C ARG A 77 -11.25 4.57 26.46
N ARG A 78 -10.23 4.49 25.59
CA ARG A 78 -9.18 5.52 25.46
C ARG A 78 -8.99 6.05 24.05
N GLY A 79 -9.82 5.60 23.08
CA GLY A 79 -9.71 5.98 21.68
C GLY A 79 -8.76 5.08 20.89
N ALA A 80 -7.98 5.66 20.02
CA ALA A 80 -6.98 4.97 19.21
C ALA A 80 -5.59 5.59 19.38
N ARG A 81 -4.58 4.85 18.95
CA ARG A 81 -3.19 5.30 18.85
C ARG A 81 -2.65 4.92 17.48
N VAL A 82 -1.88 5.80 16.86
CA VAL A 82 -1.12 5.44 15.65
C VAL A 82 -0.16 4.30 16.00
N ALA A 83 -0.19 3.22 15.23
CA ALA A 83 0.65 2.07 15.50
C ALA A 83 2.14 2.42 15.44
N VAL A 84 2.95 1.71 16.23
CA VAL A 84 4.40 1.80 16.17
C VAL A 84 4.92 0.60 15.38
N ILE A 85 5.57 0.86 14.26
CA ILE A 85 6.14 -0.20 13.44
C ILE A 85 7.51 -0.60 14.00
N SER A 86 7.51 -1.71 14.74
CA SER A 86 8.77 -2.31 15.20
C SER A 86 9.62 -2.82 14.02
N THR A 87 10.91 -3.00 14.25
CA THR A 87 11.83 -3.59 13.26
C THR A 87 11.36 -4.99 12.83
N ASP A 88 10.89 -5.82 13.77
CA ASP A 88 10.39 -7.16 13.48
C ASP A 88 9.16 -7.11 12.59
N ARG A 89 8.17 -6.26 12.92
CA ARG A 89 6.98 -6.09 12.09
C ARG A 89 7.29 -5.55 10.70
N ALA A 90 8.26 -4.64 10.58
CA ALA A 90 8.73 -4.19 9.28
C ALA A 90 9.39 -5.33 8.48
N ASN A 91 10.17 -6.20 9.13
CA ASN A 91 10.75 -7.40 8.51
C ASN A 91 9.67 -8.35 7.99
N ASP A 92 8.67 -8.69 8.83
CA ASP A 92 7.54 -9.54 8.43
C ASP A 92 6.81 -8.98 7.21
N LEU A 93 6.62 -7.64 7.17
CA LEU A 93 6.00 -6.95 6.05
C LEU A 93 6.83 -7.09 4.76
N PHE A 94 8.16 -6.94 4.84
CA PHE A 94 9.02 -7.11 3.68
C PHE A 94 9.06 -8.57 3.18
N GLU A 95 9.04 -9.55 4.07
CA GLU A 95 8.98 -10.97 3.70
C GLU A 95 7.67 -11.32 2.98
N LEU A 96 6.55 -10.83 3.50
CA LEU A 96 5.25 -10.98 2.82
C LEU A 96 5.24 -10.29 1.46
N ARG A 97 5.77 -9.08 1.39
CA ARG A 97 5.90 -8.30 0.16
C ARG A 97 6.73 -9.04 -0.89
N GLU A 98 7.88 -9.59 -0.50
CA GLU A 98 8.77 -10.36 -1.39
C GLU A 98 8.02 -11.55 -2.01
N ALA A 99 7.30 -12.32 -1.19
CA ALA A 99 6.51 -13.45 -1.66
C ALA A 99 5.42 -13.05 -2.67
N LEU A 100 4.67 -11.98 -2.38
CA LEU A 100 3.58 -11.52 -3.22
C LEU A 100 4.09 -10.86 -4.50
N GLU A 101 5.04 -9.93 -4.42
CA GLU A 101 5.53 -9.19 -5.58
C GLU A 101 6.39 -10.04 -6.50
N GLY A 102 7.14 -11.02 -5.97
CA GLY A 102 7.79 -12.04 -6.78
C GLY A 102 6.77 -12.82 -7.62
N MET A 103 5.64 -13.24 -7.01
CA MET A 103 4.57 -13.92 -7.74
C MET A 103 3.89 -12.99 -8.75
N VAL A 104 3.69 -11.71 -8.43
CA VAL A 104 3.16 -10.70 -9.37
C VAL A 104 4.05 -10.61 -10.60
N ALA A 105 5.36 -10.45 -10.44
CA ALA A 105 6.30 -10.34 -11.57
C ALA A 105 6.33 -11.62 -12.43
N ARG A 106 6.32 -12.79 -11.79
CA ARG A 106 6.21 -14.09 -12.49
C ARG A 106 4.97 -14.15 -13.36
N LEU A 107 3.81 -13.82 -12.83
CA LEU A 107 2.54 -13.85 -13.57
C LEU A 107 2.49 -12.76 -14.64
N ALA A 108 3.07 -11.59 -14.39
CA ALA A 108 3.18 -10.52 -15.38
C ALA A 108 3.98 -11.00 -16.62
N ALA A 109 5.12 -11.69 -16.42
CA ALA A 109 5.89 -12.27 -17.51
C ALA A 109 5.09 -13.27 -18.36
N GLN A 110 4.15 -14.01 -17.75
CA GLN A 110 3.34 -15.03 -18.42
C GLN A 110 2.05 -14.50 -19.06
N ARG A 111 1.48 -13.39 -18.56
CA ARG A 111 0.09 -13.00 -18.83
C ARG A 111 -0.09 -11.58 -19.35
N ARG A 112 0.94 -10.76 -19.30
CA ARG A 112 0.85 -9.36 -19.72
C ARG A 112 0.44 -9.27 -21.20
N SER A 113 -0.34 -8.24 -21.55
CA SER A 113 -0.51 -7.81 -22.94
C SER A 113 0.66 -6.93 -23.40
N ASP A 114 0.80 -6.73 -24.70
CA ASP A 114 1.81 -5.83 -25.25
C ASP A 114 1.60 -4.38 -24.78
N HIS A 115 0.35 -3.95 -24.65
CA HIS A 115 0.02 -2.63 -24.09
C HIS A 115 0.48 -2.49 -22.63
N GLN A 116 0.24 -3.50 -21.80
CA GLN A 116 0.68 -3.49 -20.40
C GLN A 116 2.22 -3.46 -20.28
N LEU A 117 2.91 -4.22 -21.13
CA LEU A 117 4.37 -4.17 -21.21
C LEU A 117 4.87 -2.78 -21.59
N HIS A 118 4.27 -2.17 -22.60
CA HIS A 118 4.66 -0.82 -23.05
C HIS A 118 4.49 0.22 -21.93
N GLU A 119 3.39 0.17 -21.16
CA GLU A 119 3.18 1.06 -20.02
C GLU A 119 4.21 0.83 -18.91
N LEU A 120 4.57 -0.42 -18.60
CA LEU A 120 5.63 -0.73 -17.64
C LEU A 120 6.98 -0.17 -18.08
N GLN A 121 7.35 -0.37 -19.34
CA GLN A 121 8.59 0.17 -19.92
C GLN A 121 8.62 1.69 -19.86
N ARG A 122 7.51 2.34 -20.20
CA ARG A 122 7.38 3.80 -20.15
C ARG A 122 7.61 4.36 -18.75
N VAL A 123 6.98 3.77 -17.73
CA VAL A 123 7.12 4.25 -16.34
C VAL A 123 8.49 3.93 -15.77
N ALA A 124 9.08 2.78 -16.09
CA ALA A 124 10.44 2.44 -15.65
C ALA A 124 11.47 3.43 -16.26
N ALA A 125 11.37 3.72 -17.55
CA ALA A 125 12.24 4.70 -18.23
C ALA A 125 12.08 6.12 -17.66
N LEU A 126 10.83 6.55 -17.41
CA LEU A 126 10.55 7.85 -16.81
C LEU A 126 11.13 7.95 -15.40
N GLY A 127 10.98 6.92 -14.59
CA GLY A 127 11.52 6.89 -13.24
C GLY A 127 13.05 6.90 -13.21
N ALA A 128 13.70 6.17 -14.13
CA ALA A 128 15.16 6.19 -14.28
C ALA A 128 15.66 7.58 -14.70
N ALA A 129 15.00 8.23 -15.67
CA ALA A 129 15.33 9.58 -16.08
C ALA A 129 15.16 10.60 -14.93
N THR A 130 14.02 10.54 -14.22
CA THR A 130 13.73 11.42 -13.07
C THR A 130 14.75 11.23 -11.95
N ALA A 131 15.14 10.00 -11.65
CA ALA A 131 16.18 9.71 -10.65
C ALA A 131 17.54 10.29 -11.07
N GLY A 132 17.83 10.36 -12.38
CA GLY A 132 19.06 10.94 -12.92
C GLY A 132 19.10 12.48 -12.86
N THR A 133 17.95 13.15 -12.82
CA THR A 133 17.88 14.63 -12.72
C THR A 133 17.97 15.18 -11.31
N GLY A 134 17.84 14.31 -10.28
CA GLY A 134 17.79 14.71 -8.88
C GLY A 134 16.40 15.21 -8.41
N ASP A 135 15.36 15.12 -9.24
CA ASP A 135 13.97 15.36 -8.81
C ASP A 135 13.46 14.19 -7.96
N VAL A 136 13.86 14.22 -6.70
CA VAL A 136 13.46 13.19 -5.73
C VAL A 136 12.00 13.28 -5.31
N ALA A 137 11.35 14.42 -5.50
CA ALA A 137 9.96 14.64 -5.06
C ALA A 137 8.95 13.81 -5.87
N SER A 138 9.21 13.59 -7.15
CA SER A 138 8.35 12.83 -8.06
C SER A 138 8.52 11.31 -7.96
N LEU A 139 9.64 10.82 -7.40
CA LEU A 139 9.97 9.39 -7.36
C LEU A 139 8.96 8.52 -6.60
N PRO A 140 8.38 8.93 -5.45
CA PRO A 140 7.39 8.10 -4.74
C PRO A 140 6.13 7.81 -5.57
N ALA A 141 5.63 8.82 -6.29
CA ALA A 141 4.45 8.66 -7.13
C ALA A 141 4.72 7.71 -8.32
N LEU A 142 5.89 7.85 -8.97
CA LEU A 142 6.32 6.96 -10.05
C LEU A 142 6.52 5.53 -9.56
N ASN A 143 7.10 5.34 -8.38
CA ASN A 143 7.26 4.03 -7.77
C ASN A 143 5.91 3.34 -7.50
N THR A 144 4.96 4.08 -6.94
CA THR A 144 3.60 3.57 -6.71
C THR A 144 2.93 3.17 -8.03
N GLU A 145 3.06 3.99 -9.06
CA GLU A 145 2.49 3.70 -10.38
C GLU A 145 3.14 2.48 -11.03
N PHE A 146 4.46 2.31 -10.91
CA PHE A 146 5.18 1.13 -11.40
C PHE A 146 4.62 -0.16 -10.80
N HIS A 147 4.54 -0.25 -9.46
CA HIS A 147 4.03 -1.44 -8.78
C HIS A 147 2.55 -1.70 -9.09
N ARG A 148 1.75 -0.65 -9.24
CA ARG A 148 0.34 -0.76 -9.66
C ARG A 148 0.19 -1.35 -11.08
N LEU A 149 1.01 -0.90 -12.02
CA LEU A 149 1.03 -1.45 -13.38
C LEU A 149 1.53 -2.90 -13.42
N LEU A 150 2.52 -3.22 -12.60
CA LEU A 150 3.03 -4.57 -12.45
C LEU A 150 1.93 -5.54 -11.95
N CYS A 151 1.17 -5.13 -10.93
CA CYS A 151 0.00 -5.88 -10.44
C CYS A 151 -1.06 -6.07 -11.53
N LYS A 152 -1.34 -5.04 -12.34
CA LYS A 152 -2.28 -5.15 -13.47
C LYS A 152 -1.78 -6.13 -14.53
N ALA A 153 -0.50 -6.15 -14.83
CA ALA A 153 0.11 -7.04 -15.81
C ALA A 153 0.06 -8.52 -15.38
N ALA A 154 0.02 -8.79 -14.07
CA ALA A 154 -0.13 -10.14 -13.54
C ALA A 154 -1.50 -10.79 -13.86
N ASN A 155 -2.50 -9.98 -14.20
CA ASN A 155 -3.88 -10.46 -14.48
C ASN A 155 -4.41 -11.43 -13.41
N ASN A 156 -4.21 -11.10 -12.13
CA ASN A 156 -4.70 -11.82 -10.95
C ASN A 156 -5.28 -10.84 -9.95
N ALA A 157 -6.60 -10.69 -9.96
CA ALA A 157 -7.30 -9.71 -9.12
C ALA A 157 -7.07 -9.95 -7.62
N MET A 158 -7.10 -11.21 -7.16
CA MET A 158 -6.90 -11.54 -5.74
C MET A 158 -5.51 -11.15 -5.25
N LEU A 159 -4.50 -11.37 -6.10
CA LEU A 159 -3.12 -11.00 -5.78
C LEU A 159 -2.95 -9.47 -5.81
N ALA A 160 -3.53 -8.80 -6.80
CA ALA A 160 -3.51 -7.34 -6.91
C ALA A 160 -4.16 -6.67 -5.68
N ASP A 161 -5.34 -7.15 -5.27
CA ASP A 161 -6.04 -6.64 -4.07
C ASP A 161 -5.23 -6.87 -2.78
N SER A 162 -4.48 -7.98 -2.71
CA SER A 162 -3.62 -8.29 -1.55
C SER A 162 -2.42 -7.35 -1.48
N VAL A 163 -1.77 -7.10 -2.61
CA VAL A 163 -0.65 -6.15 -2.70
C VAL A 163 -1.11 -4.73 -2.46
N GLU A 164 -2.27 -4.32 -2.99
CA GLU A 164 -2.83 -2.97 -2.79
C GLU A 164 -3.08 -2.67 -1.30
N ARG A 165 -3.66 -3.62 -0.56
CA ARG A 165 -3.84 -3.46 0.90
C ARG A 165 -2.52 -3.27 1.65
N LEU A 166 -1.45 -3.92 1.21
CA LEU A 166 -0.12 -3.76 1.80
C LEU A 166 0.59 -2.48 1.34
N SER A 167 0.28 -2.00 0.13
CA SER A 167 0.97 -0.86 -0.49
C SER A 167 0.92 0.40 0.35
N GLN A 168 -0.20 0.68 1.01
CA GLN A 168 -0.35 1.84 1.88
C GLN A 168 0.52 1.72 3.15
N LEU A 169 0.55 0.53 3.75
CA LEU A 169 1.39 0.26 4.92
C LEU A 169 2.89 0.32 4.55
N ILE A 170 3.24 -0.21 3.38
CA ILE A 170 4.58 -0.13 2.82
C ILE A 170 4.97 1.32 2.57
N GLN A 171 4.10 2.11 1.97
CA GLN A 171 4.32 3.53 1.74
C GLN A 171 4.61 4.24 3.05
N TRP A 172 3.82 4.04 4.09
CA TRP A 172 4.02 4.64 5.40
C TRP A 172 5.39 4.27 6.01
N VAL A 173 5.75 2.97 5.97
CA VAL A 173 7.03 2.50 6.49
C VAL A 173 8.22 3.00 5.66
N TYR A 174 8.05 3.17 4.33
CA TYR A 174 9.17 3.29 3.39
C TYR A 174 9.30 4.66 2.71
N THR A 175 8.28 5.56 2.80
CA THR A 175 8.22 6.83 2.02
C THR A 175 9.50 7.66 2.12
N LYS A 176 10.06 7.83 3.31
CA LYS A 176 11.29 8.61 3.52
C LYS A 176 12.52 8.02 2.84
N ARG A 177 12.48 6.76 2.38
CA ARG A 177 13.64 5.98 1.88
C ARG A 177 13.59 5.68 0.40
N VAL A 178 12.42 5.76 -0.24
CA VAL A 178 12.30 5.65 -1.70
C VAL A 178 13.23 6.66 -2.39
N THR A 179 13.31 7.86 -1.86
CA THR A 179 14.16 8.93 -2.39
C THR A 179 15.65 8.65 -2.22
N GLN A 180 16.07 7.96 -1.16
CA GLN A 180 17.49 7.66 -0.89
C GLN A 180 18.05 6.57 -1.82
N ARG A 181 17.23 5.58 -2.23
CA ARG A 181 17.64 4.53 -3.15
C ARG A 181 17.64 4.97 -4.62
N GLY A 182 16.85 6.00 -4.95
CA GLY A 182 16.83 6.69 -6.23
C GLY A 182 17.21 5.82 -7.44
N THR A 183 18.32 6.13 -8.08
CA THR A 183 18.81 5.45 -9.29
C THR A 183 18.93 3.92 -9.13
N LYS A 184 19.36 3.41 -7.97
CA LYS A 184 19.49 1.94 -7.77
C LYS A 184 18.14 1.24 -7.87
N SER A 185 17.10 1.80 -7.25
CA SER A 185 15.75 1.24 -7.32
C SER A 185 15.23 1.18 -8.74
N TRP A 186 15.48 2.21 -9.55
CA TRP A 186 15.01 2.25 -10.93
C TRP A 186 15.81 1.35 -11.88
N THR A 187 17.10 1.07 -11.59
CA THR A 187 17.85 0.03 -12.28
C THR A 187 17.24 -1.36 -12.01
N GLU A 188 16.85 -1.63 -10.77
CA GLU A 188 16.17 -2.89 -10.39
C GLU A 188 14.80 -3.02 -11.06
N HIS A 189 13.99 -1.93 -11.12
CA HIS A 189 12.73 -1.93 -11.86
C HIS A 189 12.92 -2.25 -13.34
N GLN A 190 13.98 -1.71 -13.97
CA GLN A 190 14.30 -2.03 -15.36
C GLN A 190 14.62 -3.51 -15.56
N GLN A 191 15.39 -4.14 -14.65
CA GLN A 191 15.71 -5.57 -14.70
C GLN A 191 14.43 -6.44 -14.61
N ILE A 192 13.47 -6.06 -13.76
CA ILE A 192 12.15 -6.71 -13.68
C ILE A 192 11.42 -6.60 -15.02
N VAL A 193 11.37 -5.38 -15.61
CA VAL A 193 10.69 -5.13 -16.88
C VAL A 193 11.34 -5.90 -18.03
N ASP A 194 12.66 -5.99 -18.07
CA ASP A 194 13.40 -6.73 -19.09
C ASP A 194 13.05 -8.24 -19.02
N ALA A 195 13.02 -8.82 -17.82
CA ALA A 195 12.63 -10.22 -17.63
C ALA A 195 11.17 -10.46 -18.06
N ILE A 196 10.26 -9.51 -17.76
CA ILE A 196 8.86 -9.57 -18.20
C ILE A 196 8.75 -9.45 -19.73
N ALA A 197 9.54 -8.60 -20.36
CA ALA A 197 9.57 -8.45 -21.80
C ALA A 197 10.00 -9.73 -22.52
N GLU A 198 11.02 -10.40 -21.97
CA GLU A 198 11.52 -11.70 -22.47
C GLU A 198 10.56 -12.87 -22.18
N GLY A 199 9.54 -12.67 -21.33
CA GLY A 199 8.64 -13.74 -20.89
C GLY A 199 9.30 -14.73 -19.91
N ASP A 200 10.48 -14.38 -19.36
CA ASP A 200 11.18 -15.22 -18.38
C ASP A 200 10.57 -15.05 -16.97
N ALA A 201 9.60 -15.92 -16.69
CA ALA A 201 8.84 -15.89 -15.44
C ALA A 201 9.70 -16.17 -14.20
N ASN A 202 10.76 -16.98 -14.31
CA ASN A 202 11.64 -17.31 -13.19
C ASN A 202 12.58 -16.14 -12.91
N ARG A 203 13.14 -15.53 -13.93
CA ARG A 203 13.96 -14.33 -13.80
C ARG A 203 13.14 -13.16 -13.26
N ALA A 204 11.94 -12.92 -13.78
CA ALA A 204 11.05 -11.87 -13.29
C ALA A 204 10.75 -12.03 -11.79
N PHE A 205 10.48 -13.26 -11.33
CA PHE A 205 10.31 -13.57 -9.92
C PHE A 205 11.58 -13.21 -9.11
N ALA A 206 12.74 -13.69 -9.54
CA ALA A 206 14.00 -13.50 -8.84
C ALA A 206 14.39 -12.01 -8.73
N GLU A 207 14.24 -11.25 -9.83
CA GLU A 207 14.55 -9.81 -9.85
C GLU A 207 13.60 -9.02 -8.92
N ALA A 208 12.30 -9.36 -8.89
CA ALA A 208 11.35 -8.73 -7.98
C ALA A 208 11.68 -9.04 -6.52
N CYS A 209 11.99 -10.29 -6.17
CA CYS A 209 12.44 -10.67 -4.83
C CYS A 209 13.72 -9.91 -4.43
N ALA A 210 14.70 -9.82 -5.31
CA ALA A 210 15.94 -9.09 -5.07
C ALA A 210 15.69 -7.59 -4.83
N HIS A 211 14.80 -6.97 -5.62
CA HIS A 211 14.39 -5.58 -5.43
C HIS A 211 13.81 -5.34 -4.03
N ILE A 212 12.89 -6.20 -3.57
CA ILE A 212 12.28 -6.09 -2.24
C ILE A 212 13.29 -6.34 -1.13
N SER A 213 14.14 -7.35 -1.28
CA SER A 213 15.21 -7.65 -0.33
C SER A 213 16.20 -6.48 -0.19
N ASN A 214 16.57 -5.83 -1.30
CA ASN A 214 17.41 -4.63 -1.28
C ASN A 214 16.70 -3.44 -0.61
N ALA A 215 15.38 -3.30 -0.77
CA ALA A 215 14.58 -2.30 -0.07
C ALA A 215 14.57 -2.55 1.45
N ARG A 216 14.42 -3.82 1.87
CA ARG A 216 14.51 -4.26 3.27
C ARG A 216 15.87 -3.90 3.89
N LEU A 217 16.97 -4.25 3.22
CA LEU A 217 18.32 -3.97 3.71
C LEU A 217 18.55 -2.46 3.89
N ALA A 218 18.11 -1.65 2.95
CA ALA A 218 18.18 -0.18 3.08
C ALA A 218 17.36 0.34 4.28
N TYR A 219 16.19 -0.26 4.54
CA TYR A 219 15.37 0.07 5.69
C TYR A 219 16.08 -0.26 7.02
N LEU A 220 16.66 -1.44 7.14
CA LEU A 220 17.31 -1.90 8.36
C LEU A 220 18.58 -1.11 8.67
N HIS A 221 19.37 -0.81 7.65
CA HIS A 221 20.62 -0.05 7.82
C HIS A 221 20.36 1.34 8.43
N ASP A 222 19.31 2.00 7.99
CA ASP A 222 18.91 3.32 8.51
C ASP A 222 18.43 3.27 9.98
N GLN A 223 17.76 2.18 10.39
CA GLN A 223 17.31 2.00 11.78
C GLN A 223 18.50 1.84 12.74
N LEU A 224 19.59 1.25 12.26
CA LEU A 224 20.81 1.07 13.05
C LEU A 224 21.66 2.35 13.13
N GLY A 225 21.61 3.20 12.09
CA GLY A 225 22.32 4.49 12.07
C GLY A 225 21.61 5.64 12.80
N ALA A 226 20.33 5.45 13.17
CA ALA A 226 19.52 6.43 13.88
C ALA A 226 19.53 6.25 15.43
N ARG A 227 20.27 5.28 15.95
CA ARG A 227 20.53 5.03 17.37
C ARG A 227 21.90 5.59 17.75
#